data_97fb5807d3e3d3fbbbc189cf51af2322
#
_entry.id   97fb5807d3e3d3fbbbc189cf51af2322
#
_cell.length_a   1.000
_cell.length_b   1.000
_cell.length_c   1.000
_cell.angle_alpha   90.00
_cell.angle_beta   90.00
_cell.angle_gamma   90.00
#
_symmetry.space_group_name_H-M   'P 1'
#
loop_
_entity.id
_entity.type
_entity.pdbx_description
1 polymer ?
#
loop_
_entity_poly.entity_id
_entity_poly.type
_entity_poly.pdbx_seq_one_letter_code
_entity_poly.pdbx_strand_id
1 'polypeptide(L)'
;MKFNILVFLFILILIFIIYYLGYLTKSKIDFSKNNESTKMKKVSIFTDDGVEVIGDYYYINGSKFAGILIHMMPSDKGSMKKLAEILNANGYSALAIDLRGHGESINSTKGKLNYRNFSDKEHQDSIFDIKAASKFLEKEGFNIKNQFLIGASIGANLSLQFISQNRDIKAAVLISPGKNYRGLIIEDFLDKDLENRILIITSKNDTQSYSSLDVFNLKTPSATKIIYNDDLHGTYIFDKHHELYQKIINFLKEKLIE
;
A
#
# COMPACT_ATOMS: atom_id res chain seq x y z
N MET A 1 50.72 -34.74 14.44
CA MET A 1 49.98 -34.57 13.16
C MET A 1 49.54 -33.11 13.07
N LYS A 2 50.27 -32.26 12.36
CA LYS A 2 49.93 -30.82 12.21
C LYS A 2 48.82 -30.75 11.16
N PHE A 3 47.59 -30.55 11.61
CA PHE A 3 46.48 -30.28 10.72
C PHE A 3 46.74 -28.92 10.04
N ASN A 4 46.78 -28.95 8.71
CA ASN A 4 47.22 -27.78 7.94
C ASN A 4 46.07 -26.73 7.95
N ILE A 5 46.28 -25.64 8.67
CA ILE A 5 45.28 -24.53 8.85
C ILE A 5 44.77 -24.03 7.50
N LEU A 6 45.59 -24.11 6.44
CA LEU A 6 45.18 -23.77 5.08
C LEU A 6 44.10 -24.69 4.55
N VAL A 7 44.16 -26.00 4.82
CA VAL A 7 43.14 -27.00 4.40
C VAL A 7 41.82 -26.76 5.13
N PHE A 8 41.88 -26.40 6.43
CA PHE A 8 40.69 -26.08 7.21
C PHE A 8 40.01 -24.81 6.71
N LEU A 9 40.75 -23.74 6.40
CA LEU A 9 40.24 -22.50 5.81
C LEU A 9 39.59 -22.76 4.42
N PHE A 10 40.20 -23.60 3.59
CA PHE A 10 39.69 -23.95 2.27
C PHE A 10 38.37 -24.69 2.38
N ILE A 11 38.23 -25.61 3.33
CA ILE A 11 36.95 -26.33 3.59
C ILE A 11 35.85 -25.37 4.06
N LEU A 12 36.15 -24.42 4.94
CA LEU A 12 35.18 -23.41 5.40
C LEU A 12 34.70 -22.50 4.27
N ILE A 13 35.60 -22.08 3.39
CA ILE A 13 35.25 -21.26 2.21
C ILE A 13 34.35 -22.09 1.25
N LEU A 14 34.66 -23.36 1.05
CA LEU A 14 33.85 -24.23 0.19
C LEU A 14 32.45 -24.44 0.75
N ILE A 15 32.30 -24.66 2.05
CA ILE A 15 31.01 -24.77 2.75
C ILE A 15 30.22 -23.46 2.61
N PHE A 16 30.86 -22.31 2.78
CA PHE A 16 30.22 -21.01 2.61
C PHE A 16 29.74 -20.77 1.18
N ILE A 17 30.54 -21.15 0.18
CA ILE A 17 30.16 -21.07 -1.25
C ILE A 17 28.96 -21.98 -1.55
N ILE A 18 28.96 -23.22 -1.06
CA ILE A 18 27.85 -24.16 -1.27
C ILE A 18 26.57 -23.64 -0.60
N TYR A 19 26.68 -23.10 0.63
CA TYR A 19 25.54 -22.51 1.34
C TYR A 19 24.99 -21.28 0.59
N TYR A 20 25.90 -20.39 0.11
CA TYR A 20 25.53 -19.19 -0.65
C TYR A 20 24.92 -19.52 -2.01
N LEU A 21 25.45 -20.50 -2.73
CA LEU A 21 24.86 -21.01 -3.97
C LEU A 21 23.51 -21.68 -3.73
N GLY A 22 23.34 -22.43 -2.64
CA GLY A 22 22.08 -23.02 -2.22
C GLY A 22 21.05 -21.96 -1.87
N TYR A 23 21.46 -20.87 -1.22
CA TYR A 23 20.61 -19.71 -0.94
C TYR A 23 20.15 -18.99 -2.22
N LEU A 24 21.07 -18.77 -3.17
CA LEU A 24 20.74 -18.15 -4.47
C LEU A 24 19.82 -19.02 -5.33
N THR A 25 20.00 -20.35 -5.31
CA THR A 25 19.11 -21.28 -6.03
C THR A 25 17.74 -21.37 -5.38
N LYS A 26 17.65 -21.35 -4.06
CA LYS A 26 16.38 -21.31 -3.32
C LYS A 26 15.61 -20.02 -3.58
N SER A 27 16.30 -18.88 -3.66
CA SER A 27 15.67 -17.60 -4.01
C SER A 27 15.18 -17.57 -5.47
N LYS A 28 15.89 -18.23 -6.41
CA LYS A 28 15.42 -18.37 -7.80
C LYS A 28 14.26 -19.37 -7.95
N ILE A 29 14.22 -20.43 -7.14
CA ILE A 29 13.16 -21.45 -7.19
C ILE A 29 11.84 -20.88 -6.64
N ASP A 30 11.86 -20.01 -5.63
CA ASP A 30 10.64 -19.34 -5.14
C ASP A 30 10.04 -18.38 -6.17
N PHE A 31 10.86 -17.77 -7.03
CA PHE A 31 10.36 -16.92 -8.13
C PHE A 31 9.72 -17.70 -9.27
N SER A 32 10.09 -18.98 -9.46
CA SER A 32 9.58 -19.79 -10.57
C SER A 32 8.32 -20.60 -10.24
N LYS A 33 8.00 -20.80 -8.97
CA LYS A 33 6.84 -21.58 -8.52
C LYS A 33 5.51 -20.81 -8.51
N ASN A 34 5.51 -19.49 -8.64
CA ASN A 34 4.30 -18.65 -8.65
C ASN A 34 3.94 -18.09 -10.03
N ASN A 35 4.19 -18.84 -11.10
CA ASN A 35 3.64 -18.54 -12.43
C ASN A 35 2.20 -19.06 -12.63
N GLU A 36 1.36 -19.06 -11.58
CA GLU A 36 -0.06 -18.85 -11.81
C GLU A 36 -0.21 -17.39 -12.22
N SER A 37 -0.61 -17.16 -13.47
CA SER A 37 -0.84 -15.81 -13.99
C SER A 37 -1.68 -15.02 -12.99
N THR A 38 -1.18 -13.87 -12.56
CA THR A 38 -1.94 -12.93 -11.71
C THR A 38 -3.34 -12.79 -12.27
N LYS A 39 -4.33 -13.32 -11.56
CA LYS A 39 -5.73 -13.24 -12.01
C LYS A 39 -6.27 -11.87 -11.62
N MET A 40 -6.44 -11.00 -12.59
CA MET A 40 -7.05 -9.69 -12.41
C MET A 40 -8.47 -9.71 -12.97
N LYS A 41 -9.40 -9.19 -12.20
CA LYS A 41 -10.81 -9.01 -12.60
C LYS A 41 -11.19 -7.54 -12.39
N LYS A 42 -11.72 -6.90 -13.44
CA LYS A 42 -12.34 -5.58 -13.29
C LYS A 42 -13.65 -5.75 -12.52
N VAL A 43 -13.88 -4.90 -11.53
CA VAL A 43 -15.08 -4.92 -10.69
C VAL A 43 -15.75 -3.56 -10.67
N SER A 44 -17.08 -3.56 -10.55
CA SER A 44 -17.91 -2.38 -10.33
C SER A 44 -18.54 -2.48 -8.95
N ILE A 45 -18.35 -1.45 -8.12
CA ILE A 45 -18.74 -1.41 -6.71
C ILE A 45 -19.58 -0.15 -6.50
N PHE A 46 -20.77 -0.29 -5.91
CA PHE A 46 -21.61 0.87 -5.62
C PHE A 46 -21.41 1.36 -4.19
N THR A 47 -21.19 2.67 -4.06
CA THR A 47 -21.14 3.34 -2.76
C THR A 47 -22.54 3.58 -2.20
N ASP A 48 -22.63 3.80 -0.88
CA ASP A 48 -23.90 4.09 -0.20
C ASP A 48 -24.54 5.41 -0.69
N ASP A 49 -23.74 6.36 -1.24
CA ASP A 49 -24.20 7.63 -1.81
C ASP A 49 -24.41 7.60 -3.35
N GLY A 50 -24.35 6.38 -3.95
CA GLY A 50 -24.77 6.14 -5.33
C GLY A 50 -23.71 6.37 -6.40
N VAL A 51 -22.43 6.33 -6.06
CA VAL A 51 -21.32 6.37 -7.02
C VAL A 51 -20.93 4.96 -7.43
N GLU A 52 -20.67 4.77 -8.71
CA GLU A 52 -20.09 3.55 -9.27
C GLU A 52 -18.56 3.66 -9.25
N VAL A 53 -17.92 2.92 -8.35
CA VAL A 53 -16.46 2.81 -8.22
C VAL A 53 -15.98 1.62 -9.03
N ILE A 54 -15.03 1.85 -9.93
CA ILE A 54 -14.39 0.81 -10.73
C ILE A 54 -13.06 0.44 -10.11
N GLY A 55 -12.81 -0.86 -9.98
CA GLY A 55 -11.57 -1.39 -9.44
C GLY A 55 -11.00 -2.52 -10.26
N ASP A 56 -9.68 -2.72 -10.15
CA ASP A 56 -8.96 -3.88 -10.64
C ASP A 56 -8.65 -4.78 -9.43
N TYR A 57 -9.29 -5.95 -9.37
CA TYR A 57 -9.15 -6.89 -8.29
C TYR A 57 -8.17 -8.01 -8.67
N TYR A 58 -6.99 -7.98 -8.05
CA TYR A 58 -5.93 -8.98 -8.16
C TYR A 58 -6.10 -9.99 -7.03
N TYR A 59 -6.68 -11.13 -7.33
CA TYR A 59 -7.02 -12.10 -6.29
C TYR A 59 -6.14 -13.35 -6.32
N ILE A 60 -5.94 -13.91 -5.15
CA ILE A 60 -5.29 -15.20 -4.95
C ILE A 60 -6.24 -16.09 -4.16
N ASN A 61 -6.48 -17.28 -4.68
CA ASN A 61 -7.25 -18.27 -3.95
C ASN A 61 -6.52 -18.69 -2.67
N GLY A 62 -7.20 -18.62 -1.53
CA GLY A 62 -6.62 -18.94 -0.23
C GLY A 62 -5.72 -17.85 0.38
N SER A 63 -5.65 -16.65 -0.21
CA SER A 63 -5.03 -15.50 0.46
C SER A 63 -5.74 -15.20 1.78
N LYS A 64 -4.96 -14.91 2.83
CA LYS A 64 -5.51 -14.53 4.14
C LYS A 64 -5.81 -13.04 4.23
N PHE A 65 -5.13 -12.21 3.44
CA PHE A 65 -5.18 -10.76 3.55
C PHE A 65 -5.40 -10.11 2.17
N ALA A 66 -6.10 -8.99 2.18
CA ALA A 66 -6.34 -8.19 0.98
C ALA A 66 -6.10 -6.70 1.24
N GLY A 67 -5.42 -6.03 0.29
CA GLY A 67 -5.14 -4.60 0.35
C GLY A 67 -6.10 -3.78 -0.51
N ILE A 68 -6.53 -2.60 -0.01
CA ILE A 68 -7.15 -1.56 -0.82
C ILE A 68 -6.07 -0.58 -1.23
N LEU A 69 -5.87 -0.39 -2.54
CA LEU A 69 -4.86 0.48 -3.11
C LEU A 69 -5.52 1.74 -3.67
N ILE A 70 -5.09 2.91 -3.18
CA ILE A 70 -5.72 4.19 -3.41
C ILE A 70 -4.72 5.14 -4.06
N HIS A 71 -4.99 5.53 -5.31
CA HIS A 71 -4.10 6.36 -6.11
C HIS A 71 -4.01 7.81 -5.61
N MET A 72 -3.02 8.54 -6.11
CA MET A 72 -2.88 9.98 -5.94
C MET A 72 -3.69 10.76 -6.97
N MET A 73 -3.84 12.06 -6.78
CA MET A 73 -4.41 13.01 -7.75
C MET A 73 -3.28 13.77 -8.47
N PRO A 74 -3.33 13.97 -9.79
CA PRO A 74 -4.28 13.49 -10.78
C PRO A 74 -3.84 12.12 -11.36
N SER A 75 -4.44 11.02 -10.89
CA SER A 75 -4.11 9.67 -11.37
C SER A 75 -5.35 8.77 -11.35
N ASP A 76 -5.15 7.49 -11.56
CA ASP A 76 -6.14 6.44 -11.52
C ASP A 76 -5.55 5.15 -10.93
N LYS A 77 -6.36 4.08 -10.83
CA LYS A 77 -5.95 2.76 -10.33
C LYS A 77 -4.75 2.15 -11.06
N GLY A 78 -4.54 2.54 -12.33
CA GLY A 78 -3.42 2.05 -13.14
C GLY A 78 -2.06 2.37 -12.52
N SER A 79 -1.93 3.50 -11.79
CA SER A 79 -0.70 3.85 -11.08
C SER A 79 -0.34 2.89 -9.94
N MET A 80 -1.31 2.11 -9.45
CA MET A 80 -1.12 1.08 -8.41
C MET A 80 -0.90 -0.33 -8.99
N LYS A 81 -0.99 -0.51 -10.31
CA LYS A 81 -0.93 -1.82 -10.97
C LYS A 81 0.32 -2.62 -10.56
N LYS A 82 1.51 -2.02 -10.67
CA LYS A 82 2.77 -2.72 -10.37
C LYS A 82 2.85 -3.14 -8.92
N LEU A 83 2.39 -2.30 -7.99
CA LEU A 83 2.31 -2.63 -6.58
C LEU A 83 1.33 -3.79 -6.33
N ALA A 84 0.16 -3.78 -6.96
CA ALA A 84 -0.82 -4.85 -6.86
C ALA A 84 -0.26 -6.20 -7.34
N GLU A 85 0.46 -6.21 -8.46
CA GLU A 85 1.14 -7.41 -8.98
C GLU A 85 2.19 -7.94 -8.01
N ILE A 86 2.98 -7.05 -7.39
CA ILE A 86 4.00 -7.44 -6.40
C ILE A 86 3.36 -7.95 -5.10
N LEU A 87 2.29 -7.33 -4.62
CA LEU A 87 1.51 -7.82 -3.48
C LEU A 87 0.98 -9.23 -3.79
N ASN A 88 0.43 -9.42 -4.99
CA ASN A 88 -0.10 -10.69 -5.43
C ASN A 88 0.98 -11.77 -5.48
N ALA A 89 2.17 -11.47 -6.04
CA ALA A 89 3.32 -12.37 -6.02
C ALA A 89 3.83 -12.73 -4.61
N ASN A 90 3.46 -11.92 -3.59
CA ASN A 90 3.79 -12.16 -2.19
C ASN A 90 2.63 -12.74 -1.35
N GLY A 91 1.56 -13.24 -2.00
CA GLY A 91 0.47 -13.95 -1.34
C GLY A 91 -0.68 -13.05 -0.84
N TYR A 92 -0.69 -11.77 -1.19
CA TYR A 92 -1.76 -10.83 -0.82
C TYR A 92 -2.71 -10.60 -1.99
N SER A 93 -4.01 -10.69 -1.78
CA SER A 93 -4.98 -10.14 -2.71
C SER A 93 -4.94 -8.60 -2.65
N ALA A 94 -5.27 -7.93 -3.75
CA ALA A 94 -5.27 -6.47 -3.80
C ALA A 94 -6.41 -5.94 -4.67
N LEU A 95 -7.06 -4.87 -4.24
CA LEU A 95 -8.09 -4.15 -4.97
C LEU A 95 -7.61 -2.71 -5.20
N ALA A 96 -7.18 -2.40 -6.41
CA ALA A 96 -6.88 -1.03 -6.81
C ALA A 96 -8.14 -0.36 -7.33
N ILE A 97 -8.55 0.76 -6.74
CA ILE A 97 -9.77 1.47 -7.11
C ILE A 97 -9.48 2.80 -7.80
N ASP A 98 -10.31 3.19 -8.74
CA ASP A 98 -10.44 4.59 -9.15
C ASP A 98 -11.29 5.33 -8.11
N LEU A 99 -10.77 6.37 -7.49
CA LEU A 99 -11.58 7.27 -6.68
C LEU A 99 -12.66 7.93 -7.55
N ARG A 100 -13.79 8.32 -6.95
CA ARG A 100 -14.87 9.02 -7.63
C ARG A 100 -14.37 10.17 -8.50
N GLY A 101 -14.92 10.29 -9.71
CA GLY A 101 -14.55 11.30 -10.68
C GLY A 101 -13.22 11.08 -11.39
N HIS A 102 -12.46 10.01 -11.05
CA HIS A 102 -11.19 9.64 -11.67
C HIS A 102 -11.34 8.37 -12.52
N GLY A 103 -10.44 8.18 -13.47
CA GLY A 103 -10.35 6.97 -14.29
C GLY A 103 -11.70 6.58 -14.89
N GLU A 104 -12.19 5.39 -14.54
CA GLU A 104 -13.48 4.86 -14.98
C GLU A 104 -14.63 5.10 -13.97
N SER A 105 -14.35 5.60 -12.74
CA SER A 105 -15.32 5.87 -11.68
C SER A 105 -16.03 7.22 -11.87
N ILE A 106 -16.63 7.41 -13.05
CA ILE A 106 -17.23 8.68 -13.48
C ILE A 106 -18.75 8.68 -13.43
N ASN A 107 -19.38 7.59 -13.00
CA ASN A 107 -20.82 7.44 -12.97
C ASN A 107 -21.37 7.57 -11.54
N SER A 108 -22.51 8.25 -11.42
CA SER A 108 -23.30 8.24 -10.18
C SER A 108 -24.79 8.28 -10.50
N THR A 109 -25.62 8.02 -9.50
CA THR A 109 -27.07 8.19 -9.60
C THR A 109 -27.50 9.63 -9.86
N LYS A 110 -26.62 10.60 -9.61
CA LYS A 110 -26.83 12.04 -9.81
C LYS A 110 -26.26 12.58 -11.12
N GLY A 111 -25.59 11.72 -11.92
CA GLY A 111 -24.96 12.10 -13.19
C GLY A 111 -23.47 11.79 -13.24
N LYS A 112 -22.80 12.36 -14.24
CA LYS A 112 -21.35 12.17 -14.45
C LYS A 112 -20.52 12.98 -13.47
N LEU A 113 -19.45 12.37 -12.98
CA LEU A 113 -18.48 12.95 -12.06
C LEU A 113 -17.19 13.32 -12.80
N ASN A 114 -16.57 14.43 -12.38
CA ASN A 114 -15.23 14.83 -12.81
C ASN A 114 -14.53 15.49 -11.61
N TYR A 115 -13.50 14.84 -11.09
CA TYR A 115 -12.75 15.31 -9.90
C TYR A 115 -12.19 16.74 -10.05
N ARG A 116 -11.94 17.22 -11.30
CA ARG A 116 -11.43 18.58 -11.53
C ARG A 116 -12.43 19.67 -11.13
N ASN A 117 -13.70 19.32 -11.09
CA ASN A 117 -14.80 20.22 -10.72
C ASN A 117 -15.23 20.07 -9.25
N PHE A 118 -14.59 19.17 -8.50
CA PHE A 118 -14.98 18.88 -7.13
C PHE A 118 -14.60 20.00 -6.17
N SER A 119 -15.52 20.33 -5.28
CA SER A 119 -15.24 21.02 -4.02
C SER A 119 -14.39 20.12 -3.10
N ASP A 120 -13.79 20.71 -2.07
CA ASP A 120 -13.05 19.94 -1.06
C ASP A 120 -13.96 18.89 -0.39
N LYS A 121 -15.24 19.20 -0.16
CA LYS A 121 -16.21 18.25 0.39
C LYS A 121 -16.42 17.03 -0.52
N GLU A 122 -16.52 17.21 -1.82
CA GLU A 122 -16.67 16.11 -2.77
C GLU A 122 -15.40 15.24 -2.83
N HIS A 123 -14.20 15.83 -2.68
CA HIS A 123 -12.97 15.07 -2.49
C HIS A 123 -12.96 14.27 -1.19
N GLN A 124 -13.45 14.84 -0.09
CA GLN A 124 -13.58 14.14 1.20
C GLN A 124 -14.58 12.99 1.14
N ASP A 125 -15.64 13.12 0.34
CA ASP A 125 -16.64 12.06 0.12
C ASP A 125 -16.06 10.80 -0.56
N SER A 126 -14.81 10.86 -1.08
CA SER A 126 -14.08 9.66 -1.52
C SER A 126 -13.84 8.63 -0.41
N ILE A 127 -14.09 8.97 0.84
CA ILE A 127 -14.13 8.00 1.95
C ILE A 127 -15.20 6.92 1.75
N PHE A 128 -16.32 7.25 1.07
CA PHE A 128 -17.35 6.27 0.73
C PHE A 128 -16.88 5.24 -0.29
N ASP A 129 -15.92 5.62 -1.17
CA ASP A 129 -15.33 4.72 -2.15
C ASP A 129 -14.52 3.63 -1.44
N ILE A 130 -13.74 4.03 -0.42
CA ILE A 130 -12.95 3.09 0.39
C ILE A 130 -13.87 2.21 1.24
N LYS A 131 -14.93 2.76 1.81
CA LYS A 131 -15.95 1.98 2.55
C LYS A 131 -16.59 0.92 1.65
N ALA A 132 -16.93 1.29 0.41
CA ALA A 132 -17.51 0.35 -0.56
C ALA A 132 -16.49 -0.73 -0.98
N ALA A 133 -15.22 -0.36 -1.21
CA ALA A 133 -14.13 -1.29 -1.49
C ALA A 133 -13.91 -2.28 -0.33
N SER A 134 -13.93 -1.80 0.92
CA SER A 134 -13.83 -2.65 2.11
C SER A 134 -14.99 -3.64 2.21
N LYS A 135 -16.24 -3.17 2.02
CA LYS A 135 -17.44 -4.04 1.98
C LYS A 135 -17.37 -5.08 0.82
N PHE A 136 -16.79 -4.70 -0.32
CA PHE A 136 -16.53 -5.64 -1.41
C PHE A 136 -15.57 -6.75 -0.98
N LEU A 137 -14.44 -6.40 -0.35
CA LEU A 137 -13.48 -7.37 0.16
C LEU A 137 -14.09 -8.28 1.22
N GLU A 138 -14.99 -7.77 2.08
CA GLU A 138 -15.72 -8.60 3.05
C GLU A 138 -16.58 -9.67 2.34
N LYS A 139 -17.25 -9.31 1.25
CA LYS A 139 -18.03 -10.27 0.43
C LYS A 139 -17.15 -11.30 -0.27
N GLU A 140 -15.90 -10.92 -0.59
CA GLU A 140 -14.88 -11.82 -1.13
C GLU A 140 -14.20 -12.68 -0.03
N GLY A 141 -14.61 -12.55 1.25
CA GLY A 141 -14.16 -13.38 2.37
C GLY A 141 -13.08 -12.75 3.25
N PHE A 142 -12.70 -11.48 3.01
CA PHE A 142 -11.69 -10.77 3.82
C PHE A 142 -12.35 -9.89 4.87
N ASN A 143 -12.56 -10.40 6.07
CA ASN A 143 -13.02 -9.59 7.20
C ASN A 143 -12.14 -8.36 7.38
N ILE A 144 -12.70 -7.29 7.98
CA ILE A 144 -12.02 -6.00 8.16
C ILE A 144 -10.62 -6.13 8.79
N LYS A 145 -10.44 -7.05 9.75
CA LYS A 145 -9.14 -7.34 10.40
C LYS A 145 -8.10 -7.99 9.47
N ASN A 146 -8.54 -8.52 8.33
CA ASN A 146 -7.70 -9.13 7.30
C ASN A 146 -7.48 -8.18 6.12
N GLN A 147 -7.92 -6.94 6.23
CA GLN A 147 -7.69 -5.90 5.24
C GLN A 147 -6.54 -4.98 5.66
N PHE A 148 -5.87 -4.39 4.67
CA PHE A 148 -4.88 -3.33 4.85
C PHE A 148 -5.05 -2.26 3.76
N LEU A 149 -4.41 -1.11 3.95
CA LEU A 149 -4.54 0.04 3.06
C LEU A 149 -3.17 0.46 2.54
N ILE A 150 -3.10 0.85 1.28
CA ILE A 150 -1.94 1.55 0.72
C ILE A 150 -2.45 2.72 -0.11
N GLY A 151 -2.16 3.93 0.34
CA GLY A 151 -2.60 5.14 -0.34
C GLY A 151 -1.46 6.07 -0.69
N ALA A 152 -1.60 6.81 -1.80
CA ALA A 152 -0.65 7.82 -2.23
C ALA A 152 -1.29 9.20 -2.25
N SER A 153 -0.58 10.23 -1.73
CA SER A 153 -1.03 11.63 -1.66
C SER A 153 -2.40 11.76 -0.99
N ILE A 154 -3.43 12.27 -1.66
CA ILE A 154 -4.80 12.29 -1.12
C ILE A 154 -5.28 10.90 -0.71
N GLY A 155 -4.88 9.85 -1.45
CA GLY A 155 -5.16 8.46 -1.09
C GLY A 155 -4.51 8.05 0.23
N ALA A 156 -3.35 8.62 0.58
CA ALA A 156 -2.71 8.40 1.88
C ALA A 156 -3.52 9.03 3.03
N ASN A 157 -3.99 10.28 2.87
CA ASN A 157 -4.84 10.93 3.87
C ASN A 157 -6.19 10.21 4.03
N LEU A 158 -6.80 9.75 2.94
CA LEU A 158 -8.01 8.92 2.98
C LEU A 158 -7.76 7.57 3.67
N SER A 159 -6.62 6.93 3.40
CA SER A 159 -6.21 5.68 4.09
C SER A 159 -6.06 5.91 5.59
N LEU A 160 -5.43 7.02 5.98
CA LEU A 160 -5.27 7.39 7.39
C LEU A 160 -6.63 7.64 8.05
N GLN A 161 -7.53 8.38 7.39
CA GLN A 161 -8.91 8.57 7.87
C GLN A 161 -9.62 7.23 8.06
N PHE A 162 -9.52 6.32 7.09
CA PHE A 162 -10.23 5.04 7.15
C PHE A 162 -9.68 4.14 8.28
N ILE A 163 -8.34 4.00 8.42
CA ILE A 163 -7.76 3.18 9.48
C ILE A 163 -8.03 3.76 10.88
N SER A 164 -8.10 5.09 11.03
CA SER A 164 -8.44 5.72 12.32
C SER A 164 -9.86 5.40 12.78
N GLN A 165 -10.78 5.24 11.83
CA GLN A 165 -12.18 4.89 12.07
C GLN A 165 -12.41 3.37 12.24
N ASN A 166 -11.41 2.52 11.86
CA ASN A 166 -11.53 1.06 11.84
C ASN A 166 -10.35 0.44 12.59
N ARG A 167 -10.49 0.28 13.90
CA ARG A 167 -9.41 -0.17 14.79
C ARG A 167 -8.94 -1.60 14.52
N ASP A 168 -9.75 -2.43 13.88
CA ASP A 168 -9.41 -3.81 13.53
C ASP A 168 -8.44 -3.92 12.34
N ILE A 169 -8.31 -2.87 11.50
CA ILE A 169 -7.33 -2.85 10.41
C ILE A 169 -5.93 -2.69 11.01
N LYS A 170 -5.05 -3.64 10.74
CA LYS A 170 -3.73 -3.71 11.37
C LYS A 170 -2.64 -2.91 10.67
N ALA A 171 -2.80 -2.56 9.40
CA ALA A 171 -1.75 -1.91 8.63
C ALA A 171 -2.29 -0.89 7.61
N ALA A 172 -1.62 0.27 7.53
CA ALA A 172 -1.75 1.20 6.43
C ALA A 172 -0.39 1.75 6.01
N VAL A 173 -0.16 1.84 4.69
CA VAL A 173 1.02 2.47 4.09
C VAL A 173 0.60 3.80 3.48
N LEU A 174 1.22 4.87 3.95
CA LEU A 174 0.92 6.26 3.61
C LEU A 174 2.07 6.82 2.78
N ILE A 175 1.89 6.90 1.46
CA ILE A 175 2.91 7.38 0.52
C ILE A 175 2.64 8.86 0.22
N SER A 176 3.57 9.73 0.58
CA SER A 176 3.45 11.19 0.45
C SER A 176 2.16 11.76 1.07
N PRO A 177 1.85 11.47 2.35
CA PRO A 177 0.73 12.12 3.03
C PRO A 177 1.01 13.62 3.19
N GLY A 178 -0.01 14.46 3.14
CA GLY A 178 0.11 15.92 3.38
C GLY A 178 -0.64 16.35 4.63
N LYS A 179 -0.22 17.50 5.25
CA LYS A 179 -0.92 18.06 6.43
C LYS A 179 -2.41 18.26 6.16
N ASN A 180 -2.72 18.71 4.96
CA ASN A 180 -4.09 18.93 4.49
C ASN A 180 -4.16 18.73 2.97
N TYR A 181 -4.86 17.69 2.53
CA TYR A 181 -5.22 17.52 1.13
C TYR A 181 -6.74 17.63 0.97
N ARG A 182 -7.20 18.74 0.37
CA ARG A 182 -8.64 18.96 0.13
C ARG A 182 -9.50 18.87 1.39
N GLY A 183 -9.02 19.44 2.51
CA GLY A 183 -9.71 19.38 3.78
C GLY A 183 -9.56 18.06 4.56
N LEU A 184 -8.83 17.09 4.03
CA LEU A 184 -8.42 15.90 4.77
C LEU A 184 -7.21 16.24 5.64
N ILE A 185 -7.46 16.71 6.85
CA ILE A 185 -6.44 17.16 7.81
C ILE A 185 -5.95 15.92 8.59
N ILE A 186 -4.67 15.57 8.44
CA ILE A 186 -4.13 14.35 9.08
C ILE A 186 -4.16 14.40 10.61
N GLU A 187 -4.05 15.61 11.19
CA GLU A 187 -4.06 15.79 12.64
C GLU A 187 -5.37 15.32 13.28
N ASP A 188 -6.49 15.45 12.57
CA ASP A 188 -7.82 15.02 13.02
C ASP A 188 -7.97 13.49 13.09
N PHE A 189 -7.12 12.77 12.37
CA PHE A 189 -7.18 11.30 12.26
C PHE A 189 -6.12 10.59 13.10
N LEU A 190 -5.07 11.30 13.53
CA LEU A 190 -3.94 10.72 14.24
C LEU A 190 -4.18 10.60 15.73
N ASP A 191 -4.06 9.38 16.23
CA ASP A 191 -3.94 9.07 17.64
C ASP A 191 -2.77 8.09 17.89
N LYS A 192 -2.41 7.90 19.17
CA LYS A 192 -1.29 7.05 19.57
C LYS A 192 -1.49 5.57 19.18
N ASP A 193 -2.70 5.12 19.03
CA ASP A 193 -3.06 3.74 18.66
C ASP A 193 -2.57 3.38 17.24
N LEU A 194 -2.32 4.39 16.39
CA LEU A 194 -1.85 4.20 15.03
C LEU A 194 -0.32 4.02 14.91
N GLU A 195 0.45 4.29 15.97
CA GLU A 195 1.93 4.29 15.89
C GLU A 195 2.51 3.00 15.29
N ASN A 196 2.00 1.86 15.72
CA ASN A 196 2.48 0.56 15.25
C ASN A 196 1.77 0.04 14.01
N ARG A 197 0.79 0.79 13.47
CA ARG A 197 -0.09 0.35 12.39
C ARG A 197 0.15 1.09 11.08
N ILE A 198 0.96 2.14 11.09
CA ILE A 198 1.21 2.96 9.90
C ILE A 198 2.69 2.95 9.50
N LEU A 199 2.92 2.92 8.18
CA LEU A 199 4.20 3.19 7.54
C LEU A 199 4.07 4.49 6.75
N ILE A 200 4.91 5.48 7.05
CA ILE A 200 4.92 6.78 6.38
C ILE A 200 6.11 6.83 5.43
N ILE A 201 5.86 7.18 4.18
CA ILE A 201 6.86 7.26 3.11
C ILE A 201 6.79 8.65 2.49
N THR A 202 7.92 9.35 2.42
CA THR A 202 7.99 10.70 1.82
C THR A 202 9.36 10.98 1.24
N SER A 203 9.48 12.01 0.42
CA SER A 203 10.73 12.55 -0.09
C SER A 203 11.02 13.90 0.55
N LYS A 204 12.30 14.15 0.87
CA LYS A 204 12.74 15.33 1.64
C LYS A 204 12.43 16.66 0.92
N ASN A 205 12.52 16.66 -0.40
CA ASN A 205 12.27 17.87 -1.20
C ASN A 205 10.83 17.95 -1.73
N ASP A 206 9.99 16.96 -1.48
CA ASP A 206 8.53 17.06 -1.56
C ASP A 206 8.02 17.81 -0.33
N THR A 207 8.15 19.14 -0.34
CA THR A 207 7.92 20.00 0.82
C THR A 207 6.54 19.85 1.41
N GLN A 208 5.53 19.62 0.58
CA GLN A 208 4.15 19.46 1.01
C GLN A 208 3.96 18.18 1.83
N SER A 209 4.51 17.06 1.37
CA SER A 209 4.45 15.80 2.10
C SER A 209 5.45 15.78 3.27
N TYR A 210 6.69 16.25 3.04
CA TYR A 210 7.71 16.24 4.08
C TYR A 210 7.30 17.02 5.33
N SER A 211 6.64 18.16 5.17
CA SER A 211 6.13 18.96 6.29
C SER A 211 5.09 18.22 7.15
N SER A 212 4.42 17.20 6.62
CA SER A 212 3.47 16.39 7.40
C SER A 212 4.15 15.60 8.51
N LEU A 213 5.48 15.33 8.39
CA LEU A 213 6.25 14.62 9.41
C LEU A 213 6.24 15.34 10.76
N ASP A 214 6.08 16.67 10.80
CA ASP A 214 5.94 17.40 12.05
C ASP A 214 4.75 16.91 12.88
N VAL A 215 3.61 16.68 12.20
CA VAL A 215 2.39 16.19 12.84
C VAL A 215 2.54 14.74 13.27
N PHE A 216 3.11 13.88 12.38
CA PHE A 216 3.40 12.48 12.71
C PHE A 216 4.38 12.35 13.87
N ASN A 217 5.43 13.17 13.92
CA ASN A 217 6.41 13.16 15.03
C ASN A 217 5.79 13.58 16.36
N LEU A 218 4.80 14.45 16.34
CA LEU A 218 4.08 14.89 17.53
C LEU A 218 3.06 13.85 18.01
N LYS A 219 2.26 13.31 17.11
CA LYS A 219 1.11 12.45 17.43
C LYS A 219 1.45 10.95 17.48
N THR A 220 2.36 10.51 16.61
CA THR A 220 2.77 9.11 16.43
C THR A 220 4.29 9.02 16.25
N PRO A 221 5.08 9.40 17.29
CA PRO A 221 6.54 9.51 17.18
C PRO A 221 7.24 8.21 16.79
N SER A 222 6.73 7.07 17.26
CA SER A 222 7.31 5.74 17.01
C SER A 222 6.86 5.11 15.69
N ALA A 223 5.96 5.77 14.91
CA ALA A 223 5.54 5.26 13.61
C ALA A 223 6.73 5.09 12.67
N THR A 224 6.75 3.98 11.92
CA THR A 224 7.81 3.70 10.96
C THR A 224 7.81 4.71 9.82
N LYS A 225 8.99 5.27 9.53
CA LYS A 225 9.17 6.31 8.50
C LYS A 225 10.26 5.90 7.52
N ILE A 226 10.01 6.10 6.23
CA ILE A 226 10.99 6.00 5.14
C ILE A 226 11.06 7.35 4.46
N ILE A 227 12.24 7.97 4.47
CA ILE A 227 12.45 9.31 3.90
C ILE A 227 13.53 9.21 2.83
N TYR A 228 13.16 9.54 1.58
CA TYR A 228 14.08 9.59 0.47
C TYR A 228 14.67 11.00 0.28
N ASN A 229 15.87 11.08 -0.28
CA ASN A 229 16.57 12.36 -0.49
C ASN A 229 16.39 12.83 -1.94
N ASP A 230 15.13 13.06 -2.34
CA ASP A 230 14.73 13.57 -3.65
C ASP A 230 13.43 14.39 -3.53
N ASP A 231 12.79 14.69 -4.67
CA ASP A 231 11.58 15.50 -4.81
C ASP A 231 10.37 14.70 -5.31
N LEU A 232 10.47 13.36 -5.34
CA LEU A 232 9.42 12.51 -5.89
C LEU A 232 8.20 12.47 -4.97
N HIS A 233 7.01 12.52 -5.56
CA HIS A 233 5.72 12.55 -4.88
C HIS A 233 4.87 11.33 -5.21
N GLY A 234 4.21 10.77 -4.19
CA GLY A 234 3.23 9.70 -4.37
C GLY A 234 3.82 8.47 -5.06
N THR A 235 3.14 7.94 -6.05
CA THR A 235 3.57 6.74 -6.77
C THR A 235 4.84 6.92 -7.60
N TYR A 236 5.26 8.15 -7.91
CA TYR A 236 6.53 8.40 -8.62
C TYR A 236 7.76 7.98 -7.80
N ILE A 237 7.64 7.84 -6.48
CA ILE A 237 8.72 7.30 -5.64
C ILE A 237 9.15 5.90 -6.11
N PHE A 238 8.23 5.09 -6.59
CA PHE A 238 8.53 3.75 -7.11
C PHE A 238 9.38 3.74 -8.38
N ASP A 239 9.35 4.81 -9.18
CA ASP A 239 10.09 4.89 -10.45
C ASP A 239 11.61 4.90 -10.21
N LYS A 240 12.05 5.42 -9.08
CA LYS A 240 13.45 5.51 -8.69
C LYS A 240 13.84 4.53 -7.59
N HIS A 241 12.92 4.25 -6.67
CA HIS A 241 13.18 3.47 -5.47
C HIS A 241 12.46 2.12 -5.52
N HIS A 242 12.95 1.24 -6.40
CA HIS A 242 12.36 -0.09 -6.59
C HIS A 242 12.41 -0.97 -5.33
N GLU A 243 13.38 -0.75 -4.43
CA GLU A 243 13.47 -1.43 -3.15
C GLU A 243 12.31 -1.11 -2.20
N LEU A 244 11.56 -0.03 -2.47
CA LEU A 244 10.40 0.36 -1.68
C LEU A 244 9.30 -0.72 -1.70
N TYR A 245 9.13 -1.42 -2.82
CA TYR A 245 8.19 -2.54 -2.88
C TYR A 245 8.49 -3.59 -1.80
N GLN A 246 9.77 -3.97 -1.66
CA GLN A 246 10.18 -4.97 -0.66
C GLN A 246 10.04 -4.43 0.77
N LYS A 247 10.31 -3.15 1.00
CA LYS A 247 10.12 -2.51 2.32
C LYS A 247 8.64 -2.52 2.74
N ILE A 248 7.73 -2.25 1.80
CA ILE A 248 6.28 -2.36 2.04
C ILE A 248 5.88 -3.80 2.37
N ILE A 249 6.35 -4.78 1.59
CA ILE A 249 6.07 -6.20 1.85
C ILE A 249 6.56 -6.62 3.24
N ASN A 250 7.76 -6.19 3.63
CA ASN A 250 8.32 -6.52 4.96
C ASN A 250 7.48 -5.92 6.09
N PHE A 251 7.06 -4.66 5.95
CA PHE A 251 6.15 -4.01 6.90
C PHE A 251 4.81 -4.76 7.02
N LEU A 252 4.20 -5.12 5.89
CA LEU A 252 2.94 -5.87 5.91
C LEU A 252 3.10 -7.25 6.55
N LYS A 253 4.20 -7.96 6.29
CA LYS A 253 4.49 -9.25 6.93
C LYS A 253 4.59 -9.11 8.44
N GLU A 254 5.28 -8.08 8.93
CA GLU A 254 5.39 -7.81 10.36
C GLU A 254 4.03 -7.55 11.01
N LYS A 255 3.18 -6.72 10.37
CA LYS A 255 1.93 -6.25 11.00
C LYS A 255 0.73 -7.20 10.83
N LEU A 256 0.74 -8.05 9.80
CA LEU A 256 -0.42 -8.89 9.47
C LEU A 256 -0.28 -10.33 9.98
N ILE A 257 0.94 -10.79 10.30
CA ILE A 257 1.20 -12.19 10.67
C ILE A 257 1.34 -12.37 12.18
N GLU A 258 1.44 -11.27 12.92
CA GLU A 258 1.28 -11.26 14.38
C GLU A 258 -0.22 -11.24 14.75
#